data_76920c7512a5477682059885d4edb328
#
_entry.id   76920c7512a5477682059885d4edb328
#
_cell.length_a   1.000
_cell.length_b   1.000
_cell.length_c   1.000
_cell.angle_alpha   90.00
_cell.angle_beta   90.00
_cell.angle_gamma   90.00
#
_symmetry.space_group_name_H-M   'P 1'
#
loop_
_entity.id
_entity.type
_entity.pdbx_description
1 polymer ?
#
loop_
_entity_poly.entity_id
_entity_poly.type
_entity_poly.pdbx_seq_one_letter_code
_entity_poly.pdbx_strand_id
1 'polypeptide(L)'
;FHITGVASPDGSYETNLRLAKLRTDKALERILAQLDPETRKLLEVKSDASVASWKEVAELLKKNSKPELAKEVEDLIKQYAATPYRLNGVLKSKPFYKELAATYLPKLRKVQYTYGYSIFRSLTDYEIGELYRKNPKELTRFEYYRMITTAKTPDEREKYCREALELYDNFTYAANELAVATIQKDTPDSRILEPFVSKSAPAELLSNQAI
;
A
#
# COMPACT_ATOMS: atom_id res chain seq x y z
N PHE A 1 4.52 1.48 8.09
CA PHE A 1 3.81 1.28 9.36
C PHE A 1 2.92 2.48 9.64
N HIS A 2 1.63 2.27 9.80
CA HIS A 2 0.66 3.32 10.11
C HIS A 2 -0.01 3.00 11.44
N ILE A 3 0.01 3.96 12.37
CA ILE A 3 -0.57 3.82 13.71
C ILE A 3 -1.55 4.96 13.97
N THR A 4 -2.75 4.63 14.47
CA THR A 4 -3.82 5.61 14.75
C THR A 4 -4.37 5.37 16.15
N GLY A 5 -4.33 6.40 16.97
CA GLY A 5 -5.03 6.43 18.26
C GLY A 5 -6.44 6.97 18.10
N VAL A 6 -7.38 6.32 18.75
CA VAL A 6 -8.79 6.73 18.74
C VAL A 6 -9.26 7.02 20.17
N ALA A 7 -9.91 8.15 20.37
CA ALA A 7 -10.60 8.49 21.60
C ALA A 7 -12.13 8.40 21.43
N SER A 8 -12.84 8.22 22.53
CA SER A 8 -14.31 8.25 22.56
C SER A 8 -14.86 9.69 22.47
N PRO A 9 -16.11 9.88 22.00
CA PRO A 9 -16.67 11.22 21.73
C PRO A 9 -17.21 11.94 22.98
N ASP A 10 -17.09 11.37 24.18
CA ASP A 10 -17.77 11.81 25.40
C ASP A 10 -17.18 13.02 26.14
N GLY A 11 -16.20 13.68 25.55
CA GLY A 11 -15.55 14.87 26.12
C GLY A 11 -15.46 16.04 25.16
N SER A 12 -14.61 17.00 25.50
CA SER A 12 -14.17 18.01 24.54
C SER A 12 -13.41 17.35 23.42
N TYR A 13 -13.73 17.68 22.17
CA TYR A 13 -13.05 17.14 21.01
C TYR A 13 -11.53 17.33 21.08
N GLU A 14 -11.11 18.55 21.39
CA GLU A 14 -9.69 18.90 21.49
C GLU A 14 -8.95 18.10 22.57
N THR A 15 -9.58 17.96 23.76
CA THR A 15 -9.00 17.16 24.86
C THR A 15 -8.89 15.69 24.46
N ASN A 16 -9.93 15.13 23.83
CA ASN A 16 -9.95 13.76 23.40
C ASN A 16 -8.96 13.49 22.26
N LEU A 17 -8.83 14.42 21.31
CA LEU A 17 -7.84 14.33 20.23
C LEU A 17 -6.41 14.34 20.80
N ARG A 18 -6.13 15.24 21.77
CA ARG A 18 -4.84 15.29 22.47
C ARG A 18 -4.54 13.97 23.21
N LEU A 19 -5.54 13.40 23.88
CA LEU A 19 -5.38 12.13 24.57
C LEU A 19 -5.16 10.96 23.59
N ALA A 20 -5.86 10.97 22.46
CA ALA A 20 -5.63 9.99 21.39
C ALA A 20 -4.20 10.06 20.88
N LYS A 21 -3.72 11.28 20.58
CA LYS A 21 -2.34 11.51 20.13
C LYS A 21 -1.30 11.02 21.14
N LEU A 22 -1.44 11.38 22.41
CA LEU A 22 -0.53 10.93 23.47
C LEU A 22 -0.48 9.39 23.59
N ARG A 23 -1.62 8.72 23.40
CA ARG A 23 -1.67 7.25 23.40
C ARG A 23 -0.95 6.66 22.19
N THR A 24 -1.16 7.28 21.02
CA THR A 24 -0.47 6.88 19.79
C THR A 24 1.02 7.01 19.94
N ASP A 25 1.50 8.17 20.40
CA ASP A 25 2.93 8.45 20.57
C ASP A 25 3.59 7.46 21.54
N LYS A 26 2.94 7.20 22.69
CA LYS A 26 3.44 6.21 23.65
C LYS A 26 3.41 4.77 23.14
N ALA A 27 2.39 4.41 22.37
CA ALA A 27 2.32 3.08 21.76
C ALA A 27 3.40 2.92 20.68
N LEU A 28 3.60 3.93 19.85
CA LEU A 28 4.66 3.96 18.84
C LEU A 28 6.04 3.85 19.48
N GLU A 29 6.31 4.63 20.51
CA GLU A 29 7.58 4.58 21.26
C GLU A 29 7.87 3.15 21.76
N ARG A 30 6.87 2.49 22.35
CA ARG A 30 7.01 1.11 22.84
C ARG A 30 7.27 0.10 21.73
N ILE A 31 6.60 0.26 20.58
CA ILE A 31 6.80 -0.60 19.41
C ILE A 31 8.21 -0.40 18.85
N LEU A 32 8.62 0.86 18.66
CA LEU A 32 9.96 1.18 18.14
C LEU A 32 11.07 0.69 19.08
N ALA A 33 10.85 0.73 20.40
CA ALA A 33 11.83 0.25 21.38
C ALA A 33 12.08 -1.27 21.28
N GLN A 34 11.15 -2.06 20.73
CA GLN A 34 11.28 -3.50 20.55
C GLN A 34 11.96 -3.89 19.23
N LEU A 35 12.12 -2.93 18.30
CA LEU A 35 12.77 -3.18 17.02
C LEU A 35 14.29 -2.98 17.15
N ASP A 36 15.03 -3.80 16.43
CA ASP A 36 16.47 -3.60 16.28
C ASP A 36 16.77 -2.29 15.50
N PRO A 37 17.98 -1.72 15.65
CA PRO A 37 18.32 -0.43 15.06
C PRO A 37 18.24 -0.39 13.54
N GLU A 38 18.56 -1.49 12.85
CA GLU A 38 18.54 -1.54 11.39
C GLU A 38 17.10 -1.58 10.85
N THR A 39 16.25 -2.42 11.42
CA THR A 39 14.81 -2.46 11.09
C THR A 39 14.16 -1.11 11.36
N ARG A 40 14.53 -0.43 12.46
CA ARG A 40 14.00 0.90 12.80
C ARG A 40 14.35 1.96 11.77
N LYS A 41 15.54 1.92 11.17
CA LYS A 41 15.96 2.85 10.11
C LYS A 41 15.17 2.68 8.81
N LEU A 42 14.73 1.46 8.52
CA LEU A 42 13.99 1.12 7.31
C LEU A 42 12.49 1.37 7.44
N LEU A 43 12.00 1.67 8.64
CA LEU A 43 10.58 1.79 8.90
C LEU A 43 10.06 3.19 8.57
N GLU A 44 9.24 3.29 7.53
CA GLU A 44 8.44 4.49 7.28
C GLU A 44 7.24 4.49 8.25
N VAL A 45 7.16 5.51 9.10
CA VAL A 45 6.12 5.64 10.11
C VAL A 45 5.17 6.77 9.79
N LYS A 46 3.86 6.44 9.76
CA LYS A 46 2.77 7.42 9.74
C LYS A 46 1.96 7.29 11.02
N SER A 47 1.77 8.37 11.75
CA SER A 47 0.98 8.41 12.98
C SER A 47 -0.15 9.42 12.90
N ASP A 48 -1.35 8.99 13.27
CA ASP A 48 -2.56 9.79 13.29
C ASP A 48 -3.31 9.65 14.62
N ALA A 49 -4.18 10.61 14.88
CA ALA A 49 -5.10 10.56 16.02
C ALA A 49 -6.49 11.01 15.58
N SER A 50 -7.52 10.41 16.15
CA SER A 50 -8.91 10.74 15.85
C SER A 50 -9.81 10.62 17.08
N VAL A 51 -10.97 11.23 17.01
CA VAL A 51 -12.05 11.06 17.98
C VAL A 51 -13.20 10.37 17.28
N ALA A 52 -13.65 9.24 17.82
CA ALA A 52 -14.79 8.51 17.29
C ALA A 52 -16.03 9.39 17.27
N SER A 53 -16.89 9.19 16.30
CA SER A 53 -18.16 9.89 16.19
C SER A 53 -19.25 9.18 16.99
N TRP A 54 -20.31 9.90 17.32
CA TRP A 54 -21.52 9.27 17.92
C TRP A 54 -22.22 8.29 16.97
N LYS A 55 -21.97 8.39 15.65
CA LYS A 55 -22.42 7.38 14.68
C LYS A 55 -21.72 6.04 14.91
N GLU A 56 -20.40 6.07 15.16
CA GLU A 56 -19.64 4.85 15.49
C GLU A 56 -20.09 4.23 16.81
N VAL A 57 -20.53 5.05 17.79
CA VAL A 57 -21.17 4.55 19.01
C VAL A 57 -22.47 3.81 18.69
N ALA A 58 -23.33 4.38 17.84
CA ALA A 58 -24.58 3.72 17.43
C ALA A 58 -24.31 2.41 16.67
N GLU A 59 -23.33 2.38 15.80
CA GLU A 59 -22.91 1.15 15.11
C GLU A 59 -22.37 0.09 16.07
N LEU A 60 -21.59 0.50 17.07
CA LEU A 60 -21.08 -0.40 18.10
C LEU A 60 -22.24 -1.01 18.92
N LEU A 61 -23.25 -0.22 19.24
CA LEU A 61 -24.45 -0.68 19.93
C LEU A 61 -25.24 -1.71 19.11
N LYS A 62 -25.42 -1.46 17.81
CA LYS A 62 -26.05 -2.43 16.88
C LYS A 62 -25.30 -3.76 16.87
N LYS A 63 -23.96 -3.70 16.77
CA LYS A 63 -23.10 -4.90 16.81
C LYS A 63 -23.18 -5.67 18.12
N ASN A 64 -23.54 -5.01 19.22
CA ASN A 64 -23.69 -5.64 20.54
C ASN A 64 -25.16 -5.94 20.89
N SER A 65 -26.01 -6.10 19.89
CA SER A 65 -27.44 -6.45 20.06
C SER A 65 -28.27 -5.47 20.91
N LYS A 66 -27.96 -4.17 20.78
CA LYS A 66 -28.66 -3.06 21.44
C LYS A 66 -29.29 -2.11 20.39
N PRO A 67 -30.17 -2.59 19.50
CA PRO A 67 -30.68 -1.79 18.40
C PRO A 67 -31.55 -0.60 18.87
N GLU A 68 -32.34 -0.79 19.95
CA GLU A 68 -33.19 0.28 20.49
C GLU A 68 -32.34 1.46 21.00
N LEU A 69 -31.29 1.17 21.76
CA LEU A 69 -30.38 2.18 22.26
C LEU A 69 -29.59 2.86 21.13
N ALA A 70 -29.20 2.09 20.11
CA ALA A 70 -28.57 2.65 18.92
C ALA A 70 -29.47 3.64 18.20
N LYS A 71 -30.77 3.31 18.07
CA LYS A 71 -31.78 4.16 17.46
C LYS A 71 -31.97 5.47 18.25
N GLU A 72 -32.06 5.41 19.59
CA GLU A 72 -32.14 6.61 20.42
C GLU A 72 -30.93 7.53 20.19
N VAL A 73 -29.72 6.98 20.11
CA VAL A 73 -28.51 7.77 19.83
C VAL A 73 -28.56 8.36 18.42
N GLU A 74 -29.00 7.61 17.40
CA GLU A 74 -29.14 8.09 16.02
C GLU A 74 -30.19 9.21 15.91
N ASP A 75 -31.30 9.09 16.59
CA ASP A 75 -32.35 10.11 16.59
C ASP A 75 -31.87 11.41 17.25
N LEU A 76 -31.10 11.32 18.34
CA LEU A 76 -30.46 12.49 18.94
C LEU A 76 -29.42 13.12 18.00
N ILE A 77 -28.62 12.33 17.29
CA ILE A 77 -27.68 12.84 16.28
C ILE A 77 -28.42 13.66 15.21
N LYS A 78 -29.56 13.14 14.70
CA LYS A 78 -30.39 13.82 13.71
C LYS A 78 -31.00 15.10 14.29
N GLN A 79 -31.58 15.03 15.48
CA GLN A 79 -32.20 16.16 16.16
C GLN A 79 -31.24 17.30 16.40
N TYR A 80 -29.98 17.01 16.74
CA TYR A 80 -28.96 18.01 17.03
C TYR A 80 -27.96 18.23 15.87
N ALA A 81 -28.33 17.84 14.66
CA ALA A 81 -27.46 18.01 13.49
C ALA A 81 -27.05 19.46 13.23
N ALA A 82 -27.95 20.41 13.47
CA ALA A 82 -27.67 21.85 13.35
C ALA A 82 -26.86 22.42 14.54
N THR A 83 -26.80 21.72 15.67
CA THR A 83 -26.13 22.16 16.90
C THR A 83 -25.30 21.04 17.53
N PRO A 84 -24.28 20.52 16.83
CA PRO A 84 -23.53 19.32 17.27
C PRO A 84 -22.83 19.48 18.62
N TYR A 85 -22.46 20.72 18.96
CA TYR A 85 -21.82 21.05 20.25
C TYR A 85 -22.72 20.78 21.47
N ARG A 86 -24.07 20.78 21.31
CA ARG A 86 -25.02 20.44 22.36
C ARG A 86 -25.22 18.96 22.58
N LEU A 87 -24.94 18.14 21.56
CA LEU A 87 -25.22 16.69 21.58
C LEU A 87 -24.59 15.99 22.79
N ASN A 88 -23.32 16.29 23.08
CA ASN A 88 -22.62 15.68 24.23
C ASN A 88 -23.33 15.96 25.56
N GLY A 89 -23.79 17.20 25.78
CA GLY A 89 -24.51 17.57 27.00
C GLY A 89 -25.84 16.84 27.11
N VAL A 90 -26.59 16.76 26.00
CA VAL A 90 -27.87 16.07 25.93
C VAL A 90 -27.72 14.58 26.18
N LEU A 91 -26.76 13.92 25.52
CA LEU A 91 -26.49 12.50 25.72
C LEU A 91 -26.12 12.22 27.19
N LYS A 92 -25.31 13.06 27.82
CA LYS A 92 -24.91 12.92 29.23
C LYS A 92 -26.09 13.03 30.20
N SER A 93 -27.15 13.73 29.85
CA SER A 93 -28.35 13.84 30.67
C SER A 93 -29.32 12.66 30.56
N LYS A 94 -29.09 11.75 29.61
CA LYS A 94 -29.97 10.59 29.40
C LYS A 94 -29.69 9.45 30.38
N PRO A 95 -30.74 8.75 30.85
CA PRO A 95 -30.57 7.63 31.80
C PRO A 95 -29.61 6.54 31.31
N PHE A 96 -29.62 6.25 30.03
CA PHE A 96 -28.76 5.23 29.41
C PHE A 96 -27.27 5.62 29.31
N TYR A 97 -26.94 6.89 29.56
CA TYR A 97 -25.55 7.35 29.41
C TYR A 97 -24.57 6.63 30.35
N LYS A 98 -25.02 6.26 31.56
CA LYS A 98 -24.19 5.47 32.49
C LYS A 98 -23.74 4.14 31.86
N GLU A 99 -24.65 3.44 31.20
CA GLU A 99 -24.33 2.20 30.51
C GLU A 99 -23.37 2.45 29.33
N LEU A 100 -23.63 3.49 28.53
CA LEU A 100 -22.72 3.86 27.43
C LEU A 100 -21.31 4.15 27.94
N ALA A 101 -21.19 4.96 28.98
CA ALA A 101 -19.90 5.38 29.51
C ALA A 101 -19.09 4.22 30.13
N ALA A 102 -19.77 3.30 30.79
CA ALA A 102 -19.12 2.16 31.45
C ALA A 102 -18.76 1.03 30.49
N THR A 103 -19.61 0.75 29.49
CA THR A 103 -19.54 -0.49 28.71
C THR A 103 -19.08 -0.29 27.27
N TYR A 104 -19.52 0.78 26.60
CA TYR A 104 -19.34 0.95 25.15
C TYR A 104 -18.29 1.99 24.79
N LEU A 105 -18.28 3.16 25.43
CA LEU A 105 -17.30 4.20 25.14
C LEU A 105 -15.85 3.77 25.36
N PRO A 106 -15.50 2.97 26.39
CA PRO A 106 -14.15 2.44 26.53
C PRO A 106 -13.69 1.56 25.36
N LYS A 107 -14.59 0.84 24.70
CA LYS A 107 -14.27 -0.02 23.55
C LYS A 107 -13.85 0.77 22.31
N LEU A 108 -14.20 2.06 22.23
CA LEU A 108 -13.75 2.96 21.16
C LEU A 108 -12.37 3.56 21.43
N ARG A 109 -11.87 3.49 22.67
CA ARG A 109 -10.56 4.00 23.07
C ARG A 109 -9.50 2.97 22.74
N LYS A 110 -8.94 3.04 21.53
CA LYS A 110 -8.00 2.06 21.02
C LYS A 110 -6.83 2.71 20.29
N VAL A 111 -5.76 1.97 20.15
CA VAL A 111 -4.70 2.22 19.19
C VAL A 111 -4.76 1.11 18.16
N GLN A 112 -4.84 1.48 16.91
CA GLN A 112 -4.84 0.54 15.77
C GLN A 112 -3.57 0.78 14.98
N TYR A 113 -3.00 -0.27 14.43
CA TYR A 113 -1.89 -0.16 13.51
C TYR A 113 -2.06 -1.13 12.34
N THR A 114 -1.57 -0.69 11.20
CA THR A 114 -1.41 -1.49 9.99
C THR A 114 0.06 -1.44 9.58
N TYR A 115 0.55 -2.53 9.05
CA TYR A 115 1.89 -2.58 8.48
C TYR A 115 1.82 -3.25 7.12
N GLY A 116 2.58 -2.66 6.18
CA GLY A 116 2.93 -3.29 4.92
C GLY A 116 4.42 -3.61 4.97
N TYR A 117 4.80 -4.69 4.37
CA TYR A 117 6.22 -5.02 4.16
C TYR A 117 6.41 -5.50 2.73
N SER A 118 7.56 -5.14 2.18
CA SER A 118 8.00 -5.66 0.90
C SER A 118 9.09 -6.69 1.16
N ILE A 119 8.91 -7.89 0.66
CA ILE A 119 9.96 -8.91 0.71
C ILE A 119 10.83 -8.69 -0.53
N PHE A 120 12.02 -8.13 -0.32
CA PHE A 120 13.02 -7.97 -1.38
C PHE A 120 13.78 -9.30 -1.54
N ARG A 121 13.20 -10.20 -2.32
CA ARG A 121 13.86 -11.40 -2.81
C ARG A 121 13.67 -11.50 -4.32
N SER A 122 14.59 -12.14 -4.98
CA SER A 122 14.39 -12.49 -6.39
C SER A 122 13.18 -13.42 -6.51
N LEU A 123 12.29 -13.11 -7.42
CA LEU A 123 11.20 -13.98 -7.78
C LEU A 123 11.76 -15.27 -8.39
N THR A 124 11.13 -16.40 -8.17
CA THR A 124 11.40 -17.64 -8.88
C THR A 124 10.91 -17.54 -10.33
N ASP A 125 11.39 -18.36 -11.25
CA ASP A 125 10.92 -18.35 -12.64
C ASP A 125 9.42 -18.65 -12.74
N TYR A 126 8.90 -19.48 -11.86
CA TYR A 126 7.47 -19.73 -11.75
C TYR A 126 6.68 -18.47 -11.38
N GLU A 127 7.14 -17.74 -10.36
CA GLU A 127 6.50 -16.48 -9.91
C GLU A 127 6.58 -15.37 -10.97
N ILE A 128 7.70 -15.29 -11.70
CA ILE A 128 7.87 -14.40 -12.84
C ILE A 128 6.84 -14.74 -13.92
N GLY A 129 6.67 -16.01 -14.25
CA GLY A 129 5.69 -16.47 -15.21
C GLY A 129 4.24 -16.20 -14.80
N GLU A 130 3.91 -16.33 -13.51
CA GLU A 130 2.59 -15.96 -12.97
C GLU A 130 2.34 -14.45 -13.03
N LEU A 131 3.34 -13.64 -12.64
CA LEU A 131 3.25 -12.18 -12.70
C LEU A 131 3.11 -11.70 -14.13
N TYR A 132 3.90 -12.25 -15.07
CA TYR A 132 3.81 -11.94 -16.48
C TYR A 132 2.41 -12.19 -17.06
N ARG A 133 1.77 -13.30 -16.71
CA ARG A 133 0.40 -13.61 -17.15
C ARG A 133 -0.66 -12.68 -16.59
N LYS A 134 -0.47 -12.20 -15.35
CA LYS A 134 -1.43 -11.32 -14.67
C LYS A 134 -1.23 -9.86 -15.00
N ASN A 135 -0.01 -9.39 -14.93
CA ASN A 135 0.33 -7.98 -15.15
C ASN A 135 1.81 -7.83 -15.55
N PRO A 136 2.15 -7.96 -16.84
CA PRO A 136 3.52 -7.86 -17.32
C PRO A 136 4.18 -6.50 -17.03
N LYS A 137 3.38 -5.44 -16.80
CA LYS A 137 3.88 -4.09 -16.49
C LYS A 137 4.48 -3.99 -15.08
N GLU A 138 4.24 -4.93 -14.21
CA GLU A 138 4.85 -4.99 -12.87
C GLU A 138 6.21 -5.69 -12.85
N LEU A 139 6.62 -6.32 -13.94
CA LEU A 139 7.94 -6.93 -14.05
C LEU A 139 9.02 -5.85 -14.15
N THR A 140 10.08 -6.02 -13.37
CA THR A 140 11.28 -5.17 -13.46
C THR A 140 12.18 -5.59 -14.64
N ARG A 141 13.21 -4.77 -14.94
CA ARG A 141 14.23 -5.13 -15.93
C ARG A 141 14.92 -6.46 -15.62
N PHE A 142 15.08 -6.78 -14.34
CA PHE A 142 15.74 -8.01 -13.92
C PHE A 142 14.88 -9.24 -14.21
N GLU A 143 13.58 -9.18 -13.98
CA GLU A 143 12.67 -10.27 -14.34
C GLU A 143 12.59 -10.44 -15.86
N TYR A 144 12.49 -9.33 -16.63
CA TYR A 144 12.55 -9.40 -18.08
C TYR A 144 13.89 -9.97 -18.59
N TYR A 145 15.03 -9.57 -18.01
CA TYR A 145 16.33 -10.19 -18.31
C TYR A 145 16.29 -11.69 -18.16
N ARG A 146 15.74 -12.19 -17.05
CA ARG A 146 15.62 -13.64 -16.81
C ARG A 146 14.72 -14.32 -17.84
N MET A 147 13.57 -13.73 -18.17
CA MET A 147 12.65 -14.27 -19.19
C MET A 147 13.30 -14.33 -20.57
N ILE A 148 13.98 -13.28 -20.99
CA ILE A 148 14.69 -13.22 -22.27
C ILE A 148 15.79 -14.28 -22.31
N THR A 149 16.58 -14.40 -21.23
CA THR A 149 17.67 -15.37 -21.12
C THR A 149 17.18 -16.82 -21.16
N THR A 150 16.01 -17.11 -20.59
CA THR A 150 15.43 -18.46 -20.49
C THR A 150 14.42 -18.77 -21.59
N ALA A 151 14.20 -17.85 -22.53
CA ALA A 151 13.32 -18.08 -23.68
C ALA A 151 13.78 -19.25 -24.53
N LYS A 152 12.84 -20.15 -24.85
CA LYS A 152 13.14 -21.41 -25.54
C LYS A 152 13.18 -21.26 -27.05
N THR A 153 12.54 -20.23 -27.58
CA THR A 153 12.44 -19.99 -29.03
C THR A 153 12.80 -18.54 -29.35
N PRO A 154 13.27 -18.25 -30.59
CA PRO A 154 13.47 -16.89 -31.05
C PRO A 154 12.20 -16.04 -30.98
N ASP A 155 11.03 -16.62 -31.23
CA ASP A 155 9.74 -15.92 -31.15
C ASP A 155 9.38 -15.49 -29.73
N GLU A 156 9.60 -16.38 -28.73
CA GLU A 156 9.42 -16.00 -27.33
C GLU A 156 10.40 -14.90 -26.91
N ARG A 157 11.65 -15.02 -27.31
CA ARG A 157 12.69 -14.03 -27.03
C ARG A 157 12.33 -12.68 -27.62
N GLU A 158 11.98 -12.64 -28.90
CA GLU A 158 11.54 -11.42 -29.59
C GLU A 158 10.37 -10.75 -28.86
N LYS A 159 9.35 -11.53 -28.49
CA LYS A 159 8.19 -11.05 -27.76
C LYS A 159 8.58 -10.37 -26.46
N TYR A 160 9.36 -11.05 -25.62
CA TYR A 160 9.79 -10.52 -24.31
C TYR A 160 10.67 -9.29 -24.47
N CYS A 161 11.54 -9.25 -25.46
CA CYS A 161 12.38 -8.08 -25.74
C CYS A 161 11.53 -6.87 -26.14
N ARG A 162 10.55 -7.04 -27.02
CA ARG A 162 9.67 -5.92 -27.46
C ARG A 162 8.86 -5.36 -26.29
N GLU A 163 8.24 -6.22 -25.48
CA GLU A 163 7.48 -5.81 -24.31
C GLU A 163 8.37 -5.12 -23.26
N ALA A 164 9.60 -5.61 -23.04
CA ALA A 164 10.55 -4.99 -22.16
C ALA A 164 10.98 -3.59 -22.65
N LEU A 165 11.16 -3.39 -23.95
CA LEU A 165 11.53 -2.11 -24.54
C LEU A 165 10.38 -1.09 -24.55
N GLU A 166 9.12 -1.55 -24.57
CA GLU A 166 7.97 -0.66 -24.37
C GLU A 166 7.90 -0.07 -22.95
N LEU A 167 8.42 -0.81 -21.96
CA LEU A 167 8.43 -0.36 -20.57
C LEU A 167 9.73 0.35 -20.17
N TYR A 168 10.83 0.04 -20.85
CA TYR A 168 12.19 0.45 -20.49
C TYR A 168 12.99 0.86 -21.70
N ASP A 169 12.85 2.09 -22.17
CA ASP A 169 13.42 2.67 -23.41
C ASP A 169 14.95 2.51 -23.53
N ASN A 170 15.68 2.43 -22.40
CA ASN A 170 17.15 2.33 -22.36
C ASN A 170 17.63 0.94 -21.91
N PHE A 171 16.86 -0.12 -22.22
CA PHE A 171 17.23 -1.48 -21.86
C PHE A 171 18.08 -2.12 -22.98
N THR A 172 19.35 -1.74 -23.01
CA THR A 172 20.33 -2.15 -24.04
C THR A 172 20.41 -3.67 -24.22
N TYR A 173 20.32 -4.45 -23.15
CA TYR A 173 20.32 -5.91 -23.21
C TYR A 173 19.13 -6.43 -24.03
N ALA A 174 17.92 -5.95 -23.76
CA ALA A 174 16.73 -6.36 -24.50
C ALA A 174 16.82 -5.97 -25.99
N ALA A 175 17.38 -4.81 -26.29
CA ALA A 175 17.60 -4.37 -27.68
C ALA A 175 18.59 -5.29 -28.41
N ASN A 176 19.71 -5.67 -27.75
CA ASN A 176 20.67 -6.59 -28.31
C ASN A 176 20.07 -7.98 -28.58
N GLU A 177 19.37 -8.52 -27.58
CA GLU A 177 18.72 -9.83 -27.73
C GLU A 177 17.56 -9.82 -28.76
N LEU A 178 16.89 -8.67 -28.95
CA LEU A 178 15.91 -8.51 -30.01
C LEU A 178 16.58 -8.57 -31.39
N ALA A 179 17.70 -7.89 -31.57
CA ALA A 179 18.49 -7.96 -32.82
C ALA A 179 18.95 -9.39 -33.09
N VAL A 180 19.48 -10.09 -32.08
CA VAL A 180 19.85 -11.50 -32.20
C VAL A 180 18.68 -12.37 -32.60
N ALA A 181 17.50 -12.19 -31.99
CA ALA A 181 16.32 -12.96 -32.33
C ALA A 181 15.85 -12.74 -33.78
N THR A 182 15.91 -11.50 -34.27
CA THR A 182 15.55 -11.20 -35.69
C THR A 182 16.55 -11.79 -36.67
N ILE A 183 17.85 -11.77 -36.35
CA ILE A 183 18.89 -12.45 -37.15
C ILE A 183 18.63 -13.96 -37.20
N GLN A 184 18.32 -14.60 -36.07
CA GLN A 184 18.02 -16.04 -36.00
C GLN A 184 16.77 -16.44 -36.80
N LYS A 185 15.89 -15.50 -37.07
CA LYS A 185 14.66 -15.67 -37.87
C LYS A 185 14.83 -15.30 -39.34
N ASP A 186 16.05 -15.01 -39.80
CA ASP A 186 16.35 -14.51 -41.15
C ASP A 186 15.61 -13.19 -41.50
N THR A 187 15.31 -12.36 -40.49
CA THR A 187 14.65 -11.06 -40.63
C THR A 187 15.40 -9.94 -39.90
N PRO A 188 16.70 -9.72 -40.16
CA PRO A 188 17.51 -8.77 -39.42
C PRO A 188 16.96 -7.33 -39.58
N ASP A 189 16.99 -6.55 -38.50
CA ASP A 189 16.58 -5.14 -38.49
C ASP A 189 17.61 -4.30 -37.71
N SER A 190 18.56 -3.69 -38.42
CA SER A 190 19.62 -2.85 -37.84
C SER A 190 19.10 -1.63 -37.07
N ARG A 191 17.88 -1.16 -37.35
CA ARG A 191 17.26 0.01 -36.69
C ARG A 191 17.00 -0.23 -35.21
N ILE A 192 16.88 -1.49 -34.77
CA ILE A 192 16.66 -1.86 -33.37
C ILE A 192 17.79 -1.32 -32.50
N LEU A 193 19.03 -1.36 -33.00
CA LEU A 193 20.23 -0.98 -32.22
C LEU A 193 20.63 0.50 -32.40
N GLU A 194 20.11 1.20 -33.40
CA GLU A 194 20.48 2.61 -33.65
C GLU A 194 20.43 3.52 -32.39
N PRO A 195 19.38 3.45 -31.54
CA PRO A 195 19.32 4.28 -30.33
C PRO A 195 20.36 3.94 -29.27
N PHE A 196 20.92 2.72 -29.32
CA PHE A 196 21.81 2.16 -28.28
C PHE A 196 23.27 2.17 -28.64
N VAL A 197 23.59 2.42 -29.92
CA VAL A 197 24.98 2.39 -30.42
C VAL A 197 25.60 3.75 -30.28
N SER A 198 26.76 3.79 -29.59
CA SER A 198 27.68 4.93 -29.52
C SER A 198 29.08 4.49 -29.88
N LYS A 199 30.00 5.44 -30.07
CA LYS A 199 31.42 5.14 -30.32
C LYS A 199 32.13 4.29 -29.26
N SER A 200 31.51 4.19 -28.06
CA SER A 200 31.97 3.38 -26.93
C SER A 200 31.08 2.17 -26.66
N ALA A 201 30.20 1.80 -27.58
CA ALA A 201 29.34 0.66 -27.41
C ALA A 201 30.12 -0.67 -27.34
N PRO A 202 29.64 -1.68 -26.60
CA PRO A 202 30.27 -3.00 -26.58
C PRO A 202 30.39 -3.60 -27.99
N ALA A 203 31.45 -4.36 -28.23
CA ALA A 203 31.72 -4.97 -29.54
C ALA A 203 30.57 -5.86 -30.04
N GLU A 204 29.88 -6.54 -29.14
CA GLU A 204 28.70 -7.38 -29.45
C GLU A 204 27.55 -6.56 -30.07
N LEU A 205 27.29 -5.36 -29.53
CA LEU A 205 26.26 -4.46 -30.07
C LEU A 205 26.63 -3.97 -31.48
N LEU A 206 27.89 -3.58 -31.66
CA LEU A 206 28.42 -3.12 -32.97
C LEU A 206 28.38 -4.24 -34.00
N SER A 207 28.72 -5.47 -33.60
CA SER A 207 28.67 -6.64 -34.48
C SER A 207 27.24 -6.97 -34.92
N ASN A 208 26.28 -6.95 -33.99
CA ASN A 208 24.89 -7.24 -34.29
C ASN A 208 24.20 -6.13 -35.10
N GLN A 209 24.70 -4.90 -35.05
CA GLN A 209 24.21 -3.80 -35.88
C GLN A 209 24.69 -3.93 -37.34
N ALA A 210 25.86 -4.54 -37.57
CA ALA A 210 26.49 -4.64 -38.90
C ALA A 210 25.88 -5.75 -39.79
N ILE A 211 25.00 -6.57 -39.25
CA ILE A 211 24.27 -7.63 -39.94
C ILE A 211 22.92 -7.12 -40.42
#